data_84a6d72c6a6468dae58295622068677b
#
_entry.id   84a6d72c6a6468dae58295622068677b
#
_cell.length_a   1.000
_cell.length_b   1.000
_cell.length_c   1.000
_cell.angle_alpha   90.00
_cell.angle_beta   90.00
_cell.angle_gamma   90.00
#
_symmetry.space_group_name_H-M   'P 1'
#
loop_
_entity.id
_entity.type
_entity.pdbx_description
1 polymer ?
#
loop_
_entity_poly.entity_id
_entity_poly.type
_entity_poly.pdbx_seq_one_letter_code
_entity_poly.pdbx_strand_id
1 'polypeptide(L)'
;MENQLTHEASTFINFRDYKFRDPKAHGYRWVDIKHLRLPAESVGGRELLAALIGHEQFRNDYAGGGVLADGTRHGPYWLELVTPDAYEAVSRKECAHTLWGWANQFGDVPSKLNADLQQEVFDRLAAADHVHYLNGLGDGTVHDWGGVHEDFHEFVLVDRSAGRISLVVAADD
;
A
#
# COMPACT_ATOMS: atom_id res chain seq x y z
N MET A 1 -15.60 -19.11 5.04
CA MET A 1 -16.29 -17.87 5.46
C MET A 1 -15.99 -16.78 4.44
N GLU A 2 -17.02 -16.13 3.94
CA GLU A 2 -16.82 -15.05 2.98
C GLU A 2 -16.10 -13.87 3.62
N ASN A 3 -15.20 -13.23 2.86
CA ASN A 3 -14.54 -12.04 3.31
C ASN A 3 -15.52 -10.86 3.25
N GLN A 4 -15.54 -10.05 4.30
CA GLN A 4 -16.49 -8.96 4.45
C GLN A 4 -16.11 -7.71 3.62
N LEU A 5 -14.88 -7.63 3.13
CA LEU A 5 -14.42 -6.53 2.30
C LEU A 5 -14.70 -6.81 0.83
N THR A 6 -15.12 -5.78 0.11
CA THR A 6 -15.41 -5.89 -1.33
C THR A 6 -14.46 -4.98 -2.11
N HIS A 7 -13.65 -5.55 -2.99
CA HIS A 7 -12.77 -4.77 -3.86
C HIS A 7 -13.58 -3.94 -4.84
N GLU A 8 -13.34 -2.63 -4.89
CA GLU A 8 -14.07 -1.71 -5.74
C GLU A 8 -13.22 -1.16 -6.89
N ALA A 9 -11.96 -0.80 -6.63
CA ALA A 9 -11.11 -0.18 -7.63
C ALA A 9 -9.64 -0.32 -7.27
N SER A 10 -8.79 -0.23 -8.28
CA SER A 10 -7.33 -0.17 -8.12
C SER A 10 -6.78 0.92 -9.02
N THR A 11 -5.75 1.62 -8.54
CA THR A 11 -5.01 2.63 -9.29
C THR A 11 -3.53 2.31 -9.18
N PHE A 12 -2.82 2.39 -10.29
CA PHE A 12 -1.37 2.17 -10.34
C PHE A 12 -0.69 3.40 -10.92
N ILE A 13 0.24 3.98 -10.16
CA ILE A 13 1.02 5.14 -10.58
C ILE A 13 2.47 4.70 -10.73
N ASN A 14 2.96 4.67 -11.97
CA ASN A 14 4.33 4.29 -12.26
C ASN A 14 5.15 5.55 -12.55
N PHE A 15 6.17 5.79 -11.74
CA PHE A 15 6.99 7.00 -11.86
C PHE A 15 7.69 7.08 -13.22
N ARG A 16 7.96 5.95 -13.86
CA ARG A 16 8.56 5.91 -15.21
C ARG A 16 7.69 6.56 -16.29
N ASP A 17 6.39 6.70 -16.05
CA ASP A 17 5.46 7.31 -17.01
C ASP A 17 5.50 8.85 -17.00
N TYR A 18 6.31 9.43 -16.12
CA TYR A 18 6.40 10.88 -15.93
C TYR A 18 7.76 11.41 -16.37
N LYS A 19 7.76 12.68 -16.78
CA LYS A 19 8.99 13.35 -17.25
C LYS A 19 9.73 14.00 -16.08
N PHE A 20 10.70 13.30 -15.54
CA PHE A 20 11.60 13.85 -14.53
C PHE A 20 12.64 14.74 -15.20
N ARG A 21 13.17 15.74 -14.44
CA ARG A 21 14.27 16.59 -14.89
C ARG A 21 15.51 15.73 -15.26
N ASP A 22 15.86 14.78 -14.38
CA ASP A 22 16.82 13.72 -14.69
C ASP A 22 16.03 12.47 -15.08
N PRO A 23 16.19 11.95 -16.31
CA PRO A 23 15.42 10.78 -16.77
C PRO A 23 15.57 9.54 -15.90
N LYS A 24 16.64 9.44 -15.11
CA LYS A 24 16.88 8.29 -14.23
C LYS A 24 16.27 8.48 -12.83
N ALA A 25 15.78 9.67 -12.51
CA ALA A 25 15.30 10.00 -11.16
C ALA A 25 13.99 9.30 -10.78
N HIS A 26 13.31 8.61 -11.71
CA HIS A 26 12.13 7.82 -11.38
C HIS A 26 12.46 6.66 -10.42
N GLY A 27 13.71 6.16 -10.43
CA GLY A 27 14.17 5.09 -9.52
C GLY A 27 13.37 3.81 -9.58
N TYR A 28 12.68 3.55 -10.71
CA TYR A 28 11.75 2.41 -10.89
C TYR A 28 10.68 2.33 -9.80
N ARG A 29 10.29 3.47 -9.26
CA ARG A 29 9.29 3.56 -8.18
C ARG A 29 7.87 3.56 -8.72
N TRP A 30 6.97 3.08 -7.90
CA TRP A 30 5.54 3.04 -8.23
C TRP A 30 4.70 3.04 -6.96
N VAL A 31 3.43 3.38 -7.11
CA VAL A 31 2.42 3.30 -6.04
C VAL A 31 1.23 2.52 -6.55
N ASP A 32 0.81 1.51 -5.80
CA ASP A 32 -0.42 0.75 -6.04
C ASP A 32 -1.41 1.08 -4.94
N ILE A 33 -2.63 1.42 -5.33
CA ILE A 33 -3.70 1.73 -4.39
C ILE A 33 -4.89 0.84 -4.70
N LYS A 34 -5.34 0.08 -3.70
CA LYS A 34 -6.56 -0.74 -3.82
C LYS A 34 -7.60 -0.20 -2.85
N HIS A 35 -8.80 0.07 -3.35
CA HIS A 35 -9.92 0.52 -2.55
C HIS A 35 -10.90 -0.63 -2.37
N LEU A 36 -11.25 -0.90 -1.11
CA LEU A 36 -12.22 -1.92 -0.75
C LEU A 36 -13.31 -1.28 0.10
N ARG A 37 -14.54 -1.74 -0.10
CA ARG A 37 -15.67 -1.27 0.70
C ARG A 37 -15.70 -2.01 2.03
N LEU A 38 -15.94 -1.25 3.10
CA LEU A 38 -16.12 -1.80 4.44
C LEU A 38 -17.42 -2.59 4.54
N PRO A 39 -17.50 -3.58 5.45
CA PRO A 39 -18.75 -4.27 5.71
C PRO A 39 -19.80 -3.30 6.29
N ALA A 40 -21.08 -3.65 6.13
CA ALA A 40 -22.19 -2.82 6.62
C ALA A 40 -22.16 -2.66 8.14
N GLU A 41 -21.67 -3.65 8.87
CA GLU A 41 -21.55 -3.60 10.32
C GLU A 41 -20.21 -3.01 10.74
N SER A 42 -20.21 -2.30 11.86
CA SER A 42 -18.99 -1.74 12.43
C SER A 42 -18.07 -2.85 12.91
N VAL A 43 -16.82 -2.80 12.48
CA VAL A 43 -15.78 -3.79 12.79
C VAL A 43 -14.57 -3.06 13.35
N GLY A 44 -13.91 -3.65 14.34
CA GLY A 44 -12.72 -3.07 14.95
C GLY A 44 -11.52 -3.04 14.01
N GLY A 45 -10.53 -2.20 14.31
CA GLY A 45 -9.34 -2.03 13.47
C GLY A 45 -8.57 -3.32 13.25
N ARG A 46 -8.37 -4.13 14.29
CA ARG A 46 -7.68 -5.42 14.19
C ARG A 46 -8.44 -6.40 13.28
N GLU A 47 -9.75 -6.42 13.39
CA GLU A 47 -10.61 -7.30 12.57
C GLU A 47 -10.60 -6.84 11.10
N LEU A 48 -10.55 -5.53 10.84
CA LEU A 48 -10.41 -4.99 9.49
C LEU A 48 -9.08 -5.38 8.88
N LEU A 49 -7.99 -5.30 9.64
CA LEU A 49 -6.68 -5.74 9.15
C LEU A 49 -6.68 -7.24 8.86
N ALA A 50 -7.28 -8.05 9.71
CA ALA A 50 -7.41 -9.49 9.49
C ALA A 50 -8.22 -9.79 8.21
N ALA A 51 -9.32 -9.08 8.00
CA ALA A 51 -10.14 -9.23 6.79
C ALA A 51 -9.37 -8.83 5.54
N LEU A 52 -8.58 -7.75 5.59
CA LEU A 52 -7.74 -7.31 4.48
C LEU A 52 -6.67 -8.37 4.15
N ILE A 53 -5.96 -8.85 5.17
CA ILE A 53 -4.91 -9.88 5.00
C ILE A 53 -5.51 -11.16 4.39
N GLY A 54 -6.74 -11.50 4.74
CA GLY A 54 -7.45 -12.66 4.21
C GLY A 54 -8.10 -12.44 2.85
N HIS A 55 -8.08 -11.22 2.32
CA HIS A 55 -8.69 -10.91 1.03
C HIS A 55 -7.78 -11.33 -0.14
N GLU A 56 -8.39 -11.77 -1.24
CA GLU A 56 -7.66 -12.18 -2.45
C GLU A 56 -6.72 -11.07 -2.94
N GLN A 57 -7.15 -9.82 -2.91
CA GLN A 57 -6.35 -8.68 -3.37
C GLN A 57 -5.07 -8.45 -2.58
N PHE A 58 -4.98 -9.01 -1.38
CA PHE A 58 -3.77 -8.95 -0.56
C PHE A 58 -2.68 -9.92 -1.04
N ARG A 59 -3.04 -10.91 -1.83
CA ARG A 59 -2.14 -11.96 -2.33
C ARG A 59 -1.43 -11.53 -3.59
N ASN A 60 -0.53 -10.57 -3.43
CA ASN A 60 0.24 -9.97 -4.51
C ASN A 60 1.68 -9.78 -4.04
N ASP A 61 2.64 -10.35 -4.75
CA ASP A 61 4.06 -10.21 -4.40
C ASP A 61 4.65 -8.89 -4.89
N TYR A 62 3.92 -8.16 -5.73
CA TYR A 62 4.38 -6.89 -6.32
C TYR A 62 5.69 -7.01 -7.08
N ALA A 63 6.02 -8.22 -7.54
CA ALA A 63 7.24 -8.53 -8.29
C ALA A 63 6.93 -9.03 -9.72
N GLY A 64 5.72 -8.75 -10.22
CA GLY A 64 5.30 -9.08 -11.57
C GLY A 64 4.25 -10.19 -11.68
N GLY A 65 3.99 -10.93 -10.59
CA GLY A 65 3.01 -12.02 -10.58
C GLY A 65 1.55 -11.55 -10.49
N GLY A 66 1.32 -10.32 -10.03
CA GLY A 66 -0.01 -9.79 -9.81
C GLY A 66 -0.77 -10.49 -8.68
N VAL A 67 -2.07 -10.29 -8.64
CA VAL A 67 -2.95 -10.91 -7.64
C VAL A 67 -3.24 -12.35 -8.02
N LEU A 68 -2.98 -13.28 -7.09
CA LEU A 68 -3.22 -14.72 -7.26
C LEU A 68 -4.18 -15.20 -6.18
N ALA A 69 -5.31 -15.81 -6.59
CA ALA A 69 -6.35 -16.28 -5.65
C ALA A 69 -5.81 -17.27 -4.61
N ASP A 70 -4.83 -18.10 -4.99
CA ASP A 70 -4.18 -19.10 -4.14
C ASP A 70 -2.75 -18.71 -3.77
N GLY A 71 -2.41 -17.42 -3.91
CA GLY A 71 -1.06 -16.90 -3.64
C GLY A 71 -0.67 -17.04 -2.18
N THR A 72 0.64 -17.23 -1.96
CA THR A 72 1.24 -17.39 -0.62
C THR A 72 2.20 -16.26 -0.27
N ARG A 73 2.20 -15.19 -1.07
CA ARG A 73 3.11 -14.05 -0.91
C ARG A 73 2.35 -12.74 -0.83
N HIS A 74 2.86 -11.84 -0.03
CA HIS A 74 2.41 -10.45 0.04
C HIS A 74 3.62 -9.54 0.06
N GLY A 75 3.79 -8.71 -0.97
CA GLY A 75 4.98 -7.90 -1.11
C GLY A 75 6.24 -8.74 -0.98
N PRO A 76 7.25 -8.30 -0.22
CA PRO A 76 8.47 -9.07 -0.02
C PRO A 76 8.30 -10.26 0.94
N TYR A 77 7.14 -10.41 1.58
CA TYR A 77 6.95 -11.34 2.69
C TYR A 77 6.15 -12.57 2.31
N TRP A 78 6.40 -13.68 3.01
CA TRP A 78 5.48 -14.81 3.01
C TRP A 78 4.18 -14.38 3.67
N LEU A 79 3.05 -14.62 2.99
CA LEU A 79 1.74 -14.18 3.45
C LEU A 79 1.40 -14.68 4.86
N GLU A 80 1.72 -15.94 5.15
CA GLU A 80 1.43 -16.55 6.45
C GLU A 80 2.09 -15.84 7.64
N LEU A 81 3.14 -15.05 7.37
CA LEU A 81 3.88 -14.32 8.40
C LEU A 81 3.37 -12.87 8.57
N VAL A 82 2.46 -12.42 7.71
CA VAL A 82 1.84 -11.11 7.83
C VAL A 82 0.56 -11.23 8.66
N THR A 83 0.56 -10.60 9.83
CA THR A 83 -0.57 -10.64 10.77
C THR A 83 -0.97 -9.22 11.14
N PRO A 84 -2.16 -9.02 11.74
CA PRO A 84 -2.54 -7.68 12.22
C PRO A 84 -1.53 -7.04 13.17
N ASP A 85 -0.81 -7.86 13.96
CA ASP A 85 0.20 -7.36 14.89
C ASP A 85 1.44 -6.76 14.20
N ALA A 86 1.64 -7.03 12.92
CA ALA A 86 2.72 -6.44 12.14
C ALA A 86 2.45 -4.97 11.77
N TYR A 87 1.23 -4.52 11.95
CA TYR A 87 0.83 -3.15 11.62
C TYR A 87 0.89 -2.26 12.86
N GLU A 88 1.45 -1.07 12.69
CA GLU A 88 1.53 -0.04 13.71
C GLU A 88 0.58 1.11 13.36
N ALA A 89 -0.19 1.58 14.34
CA ALA A 89 -1.00 2.78 14.15
C ALA A 89 -0.08 4.00 14.06
N VAL A 90 -0.23 4.77 12.99
CA VAL A 90 0.57 5.99 12.76
C VAL A 90 -0.37 7.15 12.49
N SER A 91 0.15 8.38 12.63
CA SER A 91 -0.64 9.56 12.29
C SER A 91 -0.66 9.79 10.78
N ARG A 92 -1.66 10.55 10.32
CA ARG A 92 -1.70 10.99 8.92
C ARG A 92 -0.45 11.78 8.54
N LYS A 93 0.04 12.59 9.46
CA LYS A 93 1.26 13.39 9.27
C LYS A 93 2.50 12.50 9.08
N GLU A 94 2.64 11.47 9.91
CA GLU A 94 3.75 10.51 9.79
C GLU A 94 3.70 9.77 8.46
N CYS A 95 2.52 9.32 8.06
CA CYS A 95 2.31 8.65 6.77
C CYS A 95 2.70 9.58 5.60
N ALA A 96 2.20 10.80 5.61
CA ALA A 96 2.51 11.79 4.57
C ALA A 96 4.02 12.07 4.51
N HIS A 97 4.66 12.22 5.67
CA HIS A 97 6.11 12.47 5.75
C HIS A 97 6.90 11.31 5.13
N THR A 98 6.55 10.08 5.47
CA THR A 98 7.20 8.88 4.93
C THR A 98 7.04 8.80 3.42
N LEU A 99 5.82 8.96 2.92
CA LEU A 99 5.54 8.84 1.49
C LEU A 99 6.17 9.96 0.66
N TRP A 100 6.08 11.22 1.11
CA TRP A 100 6.71 12.34 0.40
C TRP A 100 8.24 12.25 0.43
N GLY A 101 8.82 11.82 1.56
CA GLY A 101 10.26 11.58 1.67
C GLY A 101 10.73 10.51 0.69
N TRP A 102 9.99 9.42 0.60
CA TRP A 102 10.26 8.36 -0.38
C TRP A 102 10.08 8.86 -1.81
N ALA A 103 8.99 9.58 -2.10
CA ALA A 103 8.71 10.06 -3.45
C ALA A 103 9.75 11.07 -3.95
N ASN A 104 10.31 11.90 -3.07
CA ASN A 104 11.25 12.95 -3.42
C ASN A 104 12.71 12.60 -3.13
N GLN A 105 13.03 11.34 -2.86
CA GLN A 105 14.39 10.93 -2.46
C GLN A 105 15.47 11.19 -3.52
N PHE A 106 15.08 11.26 -4.79
CA PHE A 106 16.00 11.57 -5.89
C PHE A 106 15.74 12.96 -6.50
N GLY A 107 15.18 13.86 -5.71
CA GLY A 107 14.76 15.19 -6.12
C GLY A 107 13.24 15.31 -6.24
N ASP A 108 12.77 16.53 -6.44
CA ASP A 108 11.34 16.81 -6.50
C ASP A 108 10.68 16.06 -7.68
N VAL A 109 9.54 15.44 -7.41
CA VAL A 109 8.74 14.79 -8.46
C VAL A 109 8.17 15.83 -9.43
N PRO A 110 7.96 15.46 -10.72
CA PRO A 110 7.32 16.36 -11.69
C PRO A 110 5.94 16.81 -11.21
N SER A 111 5.53 18.01 -11.63
CA SER A 111 4.25 18.59 -11.21
C SER A 111 3.04 17.69 -11.48
N LYS A 112 3.02 17.00 -12.63
CA LYS A 112 1.93 16.07 -12.97
C LYS A 112 1.88 14.88 -12.02
N LEU A 113 3.05 14.32 -11.69
CA LEU A 113 3.14 13.21 -10.73
C LEU A 113 2.71 13.67 -9.33
N ASN A 114 3.16 14.87 -8.92
CA ASN A 114 2.74 15.47 -7.65
C ASN A 114 1.21 15.59 -7.58
N ALA A 115 0.57 16.07 -8.65
CA ALA A 115 -0.89 16.22 -8.71
C ALA A 115 -1.59 14.86 -8.62
N ASP A 116 -1.09 13.84 -9.32
CA ASP A 116 -1.68 12.50 -9.30
C ASP A 116 -1.52 11.84 -7.92
N LEU A 117 -0.35 11.98 -7.29
CA LEU A 117 -0.14 11.48 -5.93
C LEU A 117 -1.06 12.22 -4.93
N GLN A 118 -1.21 13.53 -5.09
CA GLN A 118 -2.11 14.30 -4.23
C GLN A 118 -3.55 13.77 -4.36
N GLN A 119 -4.03 13.60 -5.56
CA GLN A 119 -5.40 13.15 -5.81
C GLN A 119 -5.64 11.70 -5.36
N GLU A 120 -4.75 10.79 -5.70
CA GLU A 120 -4.98 9.35 -5.52
C GLU A 120 -4.55 8.85 -4.13
N VAL A 121 -3.62 9.53 -3.46
CA VAL A 121 -3.07 9.09 -2.18
C VAL A 121 -3.36 10.09 -1.06
N PHE A 122 -2.87 11.32 -1.19
CA PHE A 122 -2.86 12.26 -0.07
C PHE A 122 -4.24 12.81 0.27
N ASP A 123 -5.14 12.98 -0.71
CA ASP A 123 -6.52 13.35 -0.43
C ASP A 123 -7.26 12.24 0.30
N ARG A 124 -6.96 10.97 -0.03
CA ARG A 124 -7.50 9.80 0.69
C ARG A 124 -6.96 9.73 2.11
N LEU A 125 -5.66 10.01 2.27
CA LEU A 125 -5.02 10.06 3.58
C LEU A 125 -5.66 11.14 4.46
N ALA A 126 -5.93 12.33 3.91
CA ALA A 126 -6.54 13.42 4.65
C ALA A 126 -7.94 13.06 5.16
N ALA A 127 -8.67 12.20 4.45
CA ALA A 127 -10.00 11.74 4.83
C ALA A 127 -9.98 10.52 5.78
N ALA A 128 -8.83 9.89 6.00
CA ALA A 128 -8.74 8.68 6.80
C ALA A 128 -8.92 8.96 8.30
N ASP A 129 -9.71 8.12 8.96
CA ASP A 129 -9.87 8.13 10.43
C ASP A 129 -8.69 7.46 11.12
N HIS A 130 -8.19 6.38 10.51
CA HIS A 130 -7.10 5.58 11.04
C HIS A 130 -6.12 5.23 9.94
N VAL A 131 -4.83 5.20 10.27
CA VAL A 131 -3.76 4.82 9.37
C VAL A 131 -2.90 3.77 10.07
N HIS A 132 -2.62 2.68 9.36
CA HIS A 132 -1.76 1.60 9.85
C HIS A 132 -0.58 1.43 8.89
N TYR A 133 0.60 1.28 9.46
CA TYR A 133 1.83 1.06 8.70
C TYR A 133 2.35 -0.35 8.92
N LEU A 134 2.68 -1.06 7.84
CA LEU A 134 3.28 -2.38 7.94
C LEU A 134 4.77 -2.25 8.24
N ASN A 135 5.17 -2.64 9.44
CA ASN A 135 6.57 -2.63 9.84
C ASN A 135 7.35 -3.76 9.15
N GLY A 136 8.64 -3.59 8.95
CA GLY A 136 9.50 -4.63 8.45
C GLY A 136 9.47 -5.87 9.36
N LEU A 137 9.31 -7.05 8.76
CA LEU A 137 9.12 -8.30 9.52
C LEU A 137 10.41 -9.08 9.78
N GLY A 138 11.55 -8.61 9.21
CA GLY A 138 12.84 -9.26 9.38
C GLY A 138 13.20 -10.25 8.26
N ASP A 139 14.45 -10.67 8.20
CA ASP A 139 15.01 -11.43 7.08
C ASP A 139 14.35 -12.81 6.89
N GLY A 140 13.98 -13.49 7.97
CA GLY A 140 13.37 -14.81 7.92
C GLY A 140 11.95 -14.83 7.34
N THR A 141 11.36 -13.66 7.08
CA THR A 141 9.99 -13.50 6.56
C THR A 141 9.94 -13.25 5.06
N VAL A 142 11.09 -12.99 4.43
CA VAL A 142 11.19 -12.61 3.02
C VAL A 142 11.24 -13.87 2.15
N HIS A 143 10.41 -13.89 1.09
CA HIS A 143 10.43 -14.98 0.10
C HIS A 143 11.53 -14.75 -0.96
N ASP A 144 11.67 -15.68 -1.90
CA ASP A 144 12.74 -15.69 -2.91
C ASP A 144 12.80 -14.43 -3.77
N TRP A 145 11.66 -13.77 -4.00
CA TRP A 145 11.55 -12.56 -4.82
C TRP A 145 11.51 -11.27 -4.00
N GLY A 146 11.56 -11.37 -2.65
CA GLY A 146 11.43 -10.20 -1.78
C GLY A 146 12.55 -9.18 -1.93
N GLY A 147 13.74 -9.61 -2.34
CA GLY A 147 14.88 -8.74 -2.55
C GLY A 147 14.78 -7.83 -3.79
N VAL A 148 13.77 -7.99 -4.62
CA VAL A 148 13.49 -7.11 -5.77
C VAL A 148 13.22 -5.68 -5.33
N HIS A 149 12.60 -5.51 -4.16
CA HIS A 149 12.26 -4.19 -3.62
C HIS A 149 13.35 -3.71 -2.66
N GLU A 150 13.98 -2.57 -2.97
CA GLU A 150 14.88 -1.90 -2.02
C GLU A 150 14.05 -1.19 -0.94
N ASP A 151 12.98 -0.52 -1.37
CA ASP A 151 12.02 0.13 -0.49
C ASP A 151 10.65 -0.51 -0.69
N PHE A 152 9.98 -0.80 0.41
CA PHE A 152 8.60 -1.28 0.40
C PHE A 152 7.86 -0.63 1.56
N HIS A 153 6.95 0.29 1.22
CA HIS A 153 6.11 0.98 2.21
C HIS A 153 4.66 0.61 1.98
N GLU A 154 4.01 0.12 3.02
CA GLU A 154 2.60 -0.22 2.95
C GLU A 154 1.83 0.49 4.05
N PHE A 155 0.76 1.17 3.63
CA PHE A 155 -0.18 1.81 4.55
C PHE A 155 -1.59 1.32 4.30
N VAL A 156 -2.34 1.18 5.38
CA VAL A 156 -3.77 0.87 5.33
C VAL A 156 -4.51 2.10 5.84
N LEU A 157 -5.34 2.69 4.99
CA LEU A 157 -6.11 3.89 5.29
C LEU A 157 -7.57 3.49 5.52
N VAL A 158 -8.12 3.80 6.68
CA VAL A 158 -9.51 3.49 7.01
C VAL A 158 -10.32 4.78 7.04
N ASP A 159 -11.31 4.90 6.15
CA ASP A 159 -12.24 6.03 6.09
C ASP A 159 -13.65 5.50 6.36
N ARG A 160 -14.08 5.60 7.62
CA ARG A 160 -15.36 5.05 8.03
C ARG A 160 -16.54 5.85 7.48
N SER A 161 -16.41 7.17 7.33
CA SER A 161 -17.48 7.99 6.81
C SER A 161 -17.77 7.69 5.33
N ALA A 162 -16.74 7.38 4.54
CA ALA A 162 -16.88 6.95 3.15
C ALA A 162 -17.13 5.43 3.01
N GLY A 163 -17.04 4.67 4.12
CA GLY A 163 -17.20 3.21 4.08
C GLY A 163 -16.09 2.51 3.31
N ARG A 164 -14.85 2.97 3.42
CA ARG A 164 -13.74 2.51 2.59
C ARG A 164 -12.50 2.19 3.40
N ILE A 165 -11.79 1.15 2.96
CA ILE A 165 -10.41 0.87 3.36
C ILE A 165 -9.54 0.90 2.10
N SER A 166 -8.38 1.53 2.19
CA SER A 166 -7.45 1.63 1.06
C SER A 166 -6.11 1.01 1.45
N LEU A 167 -5.63 0.12 0.61
CA LEU A 167 -4.30 -0.48 0.73
C LEU A 167 -3.36 0.26 -0.21
N VAL A 168 -2.41 1.00 0.36
CA VAL A 168 -1.43 1.79 -0.38
C VAL A 168 -0.07 1.13 -0.25
N VAL A 169 0.50 0.73 -1.38
CA VAL A 169 1.85 0.16 -1.44
C VAL A 169 2.70 1.07 -2.31
N ALA A 170 3.78 1.58 -1.74
CA ALA A 170 4.77 2.43 -2.40
C ALA A 170 6.11 1.72 -2.37
N ALA A 171 6.62 1.36 -3.53
CA ALA A 171 7.82 0.55 -3.63
C ALA A 171 8.58 0.82 -4.94
N ASP A 172 9.67 0.11 -5.12
CA ASP A 172 10.46 0.11 -6.35
C ASP A 172 10.57 -1.31 -6.93
N ASP A 173 11.09 -1.40 -8.12
CA ASP A 173 11.42 -2.68 -8.74
C ASP A 173 12.91 -2.99 -8.61
#